data_dc5263d7ff1dd91fe45d4cfdd7c5045f
#
_entry.id   dc5263d7ff1dd91fe45d4cfdd7c5045f
#
_cell.length_a   1.000
_cell.length_b   1.000
_cell.length_c   1.000
_cell.angle_alpha   90.00
_cell.angle_beta   90.00
_cell.angle_gamma   90.00
#
_symmetry.space_group_name_H-M   'P 1'
#
loop_
_entity.id
_entity.type
_entity.pdbx_description
1 polymer ?
#
loop_
_entity_poly.entity_id
_entity_poly.type
_entity_poly.pdbx_seq_one_letter_code
_entity_poly.pdbx_strand_id
1 'polypeptide(L)'
;MRNVINPSLAFSALLVATFAVGIVNAQQRSQQAQNPQNASSAQLEILPIRGNLYMLAGAGGNIALSVGPDGVLVVDTGTLQNSDRVLVAIEQLQKQLATNGLAPWTYAAQTRSNLPRMINPPAPAKPIRYVINTSVDPDHTGGNEKVSRAGRTLTGGNVAGNIADAAEGAAIIAHENVLMRMSSPGRNQPAPPFRALPTDTFHGDSMKLSQFMNGEGILIMHQPSAHTDGDSIVYFRGSDVIVAGDIFRMDSYPVIDIERGGNIQGVIDGLNRILDLSIAEFRTEGGTMVIPGHGRLTDSADVAYYRDMVTIIRDRIQNMIKKGMTLQQIKAAKPTKDYDPRYGSTTGSYTTDMFIEAVYQSLIQSKK
;
A
#
# COMPACT_ATOMS: atom_id res chain seq x y z
N MET A 1 59.68 -19.46 -38.72
CA MET A 1 58.19 -19.65 -38.71
C MET A 1 57.63 -18.89 -37.59
N ARG A 2 56.99 -17.74 -37.82
CA ARG A 2 56.33 -16.90 -36.79
C ARG A 2 54.86 -17.25 -36.74
N ASN A 3 54.41 -17.79 -35.60
CA ASN A 3 52.98 -18.01 -35.36
C ASN A 3 52.29 -16.66 -35.10
N VAL A 4 51.41 -16.27 -36.02
CA VAL A 4 50.54 -15.12 -35.88
C VAL A 4 49.26 -15.60 -35.14
N ILE A 5 49.09 -15.21 -33.89
CA ILE A 5 47.89 -15.44 -33.15
C ILE A 5 46.84 -14.40 -33.58
N ASN A 6 45.69 -14.86 -34.04
CA ASN A 6 44.61 -14.05 -34.57
C ASN A 6 43.80 -13.42 -33.40
N PRO A 7 43.75 -12.09 -33.24
CA PRO A 7 43.13 -11.44 -32.08
C PRO A 7 41.60 -11.48 -32.07
N SER A 8 40.94 -11.95 -33.14
CA SER A 8 39.47 -11.96 -33.25
C SER A 8 38.75 -13.06 -32.47
N LEU A 9 39.48 -14.11 -32.03
CA LEU A 9 38.89 -15.19 -31.24
C LEU A 9 38.86 -14.92 -29.72
N ALA A 10 39.70 -14.01 -29.23
CA ALA A 10 39.72 -13.65 -27.78
C ALA A 10 38.57 -12.73 -27.37
N PHE A 11 38.06 -11.89 -28.28
CA PHE A 11 36.95 -10.96 -27.99
C PHE A 11 35.58 -11.65 -27.92
N SER A 12 35.38 -12.70 -28.72
CA SER A 12 34.09 -13.45 -28.70
C SER A 12 33.89 -14.30 -27.43
N ALA A 13 34.99 -14.84 -26.86
CA ALA A 13 34.91 -15.63 -25.64
C ALA A 13 34.64 -14.78 -24.39
N LEU A 14 35.10 -13.52 -24.35
CA LEU A 14 34.88 -12.61 -23.21
C LEU A 14 33.43 -12.07 -23.16
N LEU A 15 32.81 -11.83 -24.34
CA LEU A 15 31.43 -11.36 -24.41
C LEU A 15 30.42 -12.45 -24.02
N VAL A 16 30.66 -13.71 -24.32
CA VAL A 16 29.79 -14.82 -23.94
C VAL A 16 29.87 -15.09 -22.44
N ALA A 17 31.06 -14.96 -21.84
CA ALA A 17 31.21 -15.16 -20.38
C ALA A 17 30.52 -14.07 -19.55
N THR A 18 30.55 -12.81 -20.00
CA THR A 18 29.86 -11.70 -19.29
C THR A 18 28.34 -11.78 -19.41
N PHE A 19 27.81 -12.27 -20.54
CA PHE A 19 26.36 -12.49 -20.69
C PHE A 19 25.87 -13.67 -19.84
N ALA A 20 26.62 -14.76 -19.76
CA ALA A 20 26.27 -15.92 -18.95
C ALA A 20 26.24 -15.60 -17.44
N VAL A 21 27.21 -14.83 -16.94
CA VAL A 21 27.25 -14.39 -15.53
C VAL A 21 26.09 -13.43 -15.22
N GLY A 22 25.69 -12.56 -16.16
CA GLY A 22 24.53 -11.66 -15.98
C GLY A 22 23.21 -12.43 -15.89
N ILE A 23 23.01 -13.47 -16.70
CA ILE A 23 21.79 -14.29 -16.69
C ILE A 23 21.71 -15.16 -15.42
N VAL A 24 22.82 -15.74 -14.98
CA VAL A 24 22.87 -16.54 -13.74
C VAL A 24 22.58 -15.69 -12.52
N ASN A 25 23.11 -14.47 -12.46
CA ASN A 25 22.81 -13.54 -11.36
C ASN A 25 21.35 -13.03 -11.38
N ALA A 26 20.76 -12.85 -12.55
CA ALA A 26 19.34 -12.48 -12.67
C ALA A 26 18.42 -13.66 -12.27
N GLN A 27 18.74 -14.88 -12.66
CA GLN A 27 18.00 -16.09 -12.25
C GLN A 27 18.16 -16.41 -10.74
N GLN A 28 19.33 -16.18 -10.16
CA GLN A 28 19.52 -16.34 -8.71
C GLN A 28 18.75 -15.28 -7.91
N ARG A 29 18.67 -14.03 -8.39
CA ARG A 29 17.83 -12.99 -7.76
C ARG A 29 16.34 -13.30 -7.86
N SER A 30 15.87 -13.85 -8.96
CA SER A 30 14.46 -14.24 -9.11
C SER A 30 14.08 -15.47 -8.28
N GLN A 31 15.01 -16.40 -8.05
CA GLN A 31 14.79 -17.58 -7.18
C GLN A 31 14.85 -17.22 -5.69
N GLN A 32 15.64 -16.22 -5.28
CA GLN A 32 15.66 -15.73 -3.90
C GLN A 32 14.36 -14.99 -3.51
N ALA A 33 13.67 -14.38 -4.47
CA ALA A 33 12.40 -13.70 -4.22
C ALA A 33 11.20 -14.66 -4.04
N GLN A 34 11.35 -15.93 -4.34
CA GLN A 34 10.26 -16.93 -4.32
C GLN A 34 10.27 -17.87 -3.13
N ASN A 35 11.21 -17.73 -2.19
CA ASN A 35 11.25 -18.60 -1.00
C ASN A 35 10.50 -17.91 0.16
N PRO A 36 9.37 -18.48 0.66
CA PRO A 36 8.59 -17.90 1.77
C PRO A 36 9.39 -17.69 3.05
N GLN A 37 10.46 -18.45 3.27
CA GLN A 37 11.37 -18.26 4.40
C GLN A 37 12.27 -17.03 4.26
N ASN A 38 12.49 -16.51 3.04
CA ASN A 38 13.26 -15.28 2.82
C ASN A 38 12.40 -14.01 2.92
N ALA A 39 11.08 -14.10 2.87
CA ALA A 39 10.19 -12.95 3.01
C ALA A 39 10.28 -12.32 4.42
N SER A 40 10.60 -13.12 5.46
CA SER A 40 10.78 -12.58 6.82
C SER A 40 12.13 -11.89 7.05
N SER A 41 13.10 -12.06 6.15
CA SER A 41 14.44 -11.44 6.23
C SER A 41 14.61 -10.26 5.25
N ALA A 42 13.67 -10.01 4.36
CA ALA A 42 13.71 -8.86 3.45
C ALA A 42 13.80 -7.56 4.28
N GLN A 43 14.79 -6.74 3.99
CA GLN A 43 14.96 -5.45 4.66
C GLN A 43 13.77 -4.55 4.30
N LEU A 44 13.17 -3.86 5.30
CA LEU A 44 12.16 -2.85 5.02
C LEU A 44 12.83 -1.68 4.28
N GLU A 45 12.19 -1.23 3.23
CA GLU A 45 12.66 -0.12 2.41
C GLU A 45 11.79 1.11 2.65
N ILE A 46 12.41 2.25 2.94
CA ILE A 46 11.73 3.53 3.09
C ILE A 46 12.05 4.39 1.87
N LEU A 47 10.99 4.74 1.12
CA LEU A 47 11.08 5.60 -0.06
C LEU A 47 10.47 6.96 0.27
N PRO A 48 11.21 8.07 0.11
CA PRO A 48 10.62 9.41 0.17
C PRO A 48 9.72 9.61 -1.05
N ILE A 49 8.53 10.17 -0.84
CA ILE A 49 7.57 10.42 -1.93
C ILE A 49 7.53 11.92 -2.21
N ARG A 50 6.91 12.68 -1.31
CA ARG A 50 6.77 14.12 -1.45
C ARG A 50 6.52 14.76 -0.08
N GLY A 51 7.17 15.91 0.17
CA GLY A 51 7.01 16.62 1.43
C GLY A 51 7.41 15.76 2.64
N ASN A 52 6.46 15.53 3.52
CA ASN A 52 6.63 14.72 4.73
C ASN A 52 6.18 13.27 4.57
N LEU A 53 5.91 12.84 3.33
CA LEU A 53 5.35 11.53 3.04
C LEU A 53 6.41 10.55 2.55
N TYR A 54 6.32 9.34 3.08
CA TYR A 54 7.20 8.22 2.78
C TYR A 54 6.37 6.96 2.56
N MET A 55 6.84 6.07 1.70
CA MET A 55 6.33 4.70 1.58
C MET A 55 7.32 3.75 2.24
N LEU A 56 6.83 2.87 3.10
CA LEU A 56 7.61 1.77 3.67
C LEU A 56 7.10 0.48 3.04
N ALA A 57 8.00 -0.19 2.32
CA ALA A 57 7.75 -1.45 1.63
C ALA A 57 8.38 -2.64 2.36
N GLY A 58 7.85 -3.85 2.14
CA GLY A 58 8.39 -5.10 2.69
C GLY A 58 7.76 -5.54 4.00
N ALA A 59 6.72 -4.86 4.48
CA ALA A 59 6.03 -5.20 5.73
C ALA A 59 4.83 -6.17 5.56
N GLY A 60 4.55 -6.63 4.36
CA GLY A 60 3.33 -7.28 3.92
C GLY A 60 2.69 -6.38 2.88
N GLY A 61 1.67 -5.62 3.22
CA GLY A 61 1.21 -4.48 2.44
C GLY A 61 2.16 -3.28 2.54
N ASN A 62 2.02 -2.33 1.62
CA ASN A 62 2.72 -1.05 1.69
C ASN A 62 2.14 -0.19 2.82
N ILE A 63 3.01 0.53 3.50
CA ILE A 63 2.64 1.45 4.59
C ILE A 63 2.98 2.87 4.14
N ALA A 64 2.06 3.81 4.31
CA ALA A 64 2.39 5.22 4.12
C ALA A 64 2.66 5.88 5.48
N LEU A 65 3.69 6.73 5.53
CA LEU A 65 4.11 7.46 6.72
C LEU A 65 4.07 8.96 6.43
N SER A 66 3.36 9.72 7.25
CA SER A 66 3.51 11.17 7.34
C SER A 66 4.31 11.49 8.59
N VAL A 67 5.51 12.04 8.44
CA VAL A 67 6.44 12.29 9.55
C VAL A 67 6.81 13.76 9.61
N GLY A 68 6.45 14.45 10.69
CA GLY A 68 6.67 15.87 10.79
C GLY A 68 6.52 16.43 12.21
N PRO A 69 6.33 17.77 12.35
CA PRO A 69 6.33 18.44 13.64
C PRO A 69 5.18 18.02 14.56
N ASP A 70 4.06 17.56 14.03
CA ASP A 70 2.88 17.17 14.81
C ASP A 70 2.94 15.72 15.29
N GLY A 71 3.87 14.94 14.76
CA GLY A 71 4.05 13.53 15.06
C GLY A 71 4.10 12.67 13.81
N VAL A 72 3.77 11.39 13.99
CA VAL A 72 3.70 10.41 12.90
C VAL A 72 2.25 9.99 12.70
N LEU A 73 1.82 9.96 11.45
CA LEU A 73 0.61 9.30 11.00
C LEU A 73 1.02 8.12 10.13
N VAL A 74 0.40 6.98 10.38
CA VAL A 74 0.69 5.73 9.68
C VAL A 74 -0.58 5.30 8.94
N VAL A 75 -0.48 5.03 7.65
CA VAL A 75 -1.57 4.38 6.89
C VAL A 75 -1.18 2.94 6.66
N ASP A 76 -1.97 2.03 7.23
CA ASP A 76 -1.71 0.61 7.40
C ASP A 76 -0.50 0.28 8.30
N THR A 77 -0.41 -0.94 8.78
CA THR A 77 0.59 -1.32 9.78
C THR A 77 1.40 -2.56 9.41
N GLY A 78 1.12 -3.12 8.24
CA GLY A 78 1.75 -4.35 7.80
C GLY A 78 1.29 -5.58 8.59
N THR A 79 2.00 -6.69 8.40
CA THR A 79 1.72 -7.94 9.11
C THR A 79 2.18 -7.88 10.56
N LEU A 80 1.56 -8.69 11.42
CA LEU A 80 1.94 -8.84 12.84
C LEU A 80 3.44 -9.19 13.00
N GLN A 81 3.97 -10.03 12.12
CA GLN A 81 5.37 -10.48 12.18
C GLN A 81 6.37 -9.36 11.90
N ASN A 82 5.97 -8.36 11.14
CA ASN A 82 6.81 -7.23 10.77
C ASN A 82 6.66 -6.01 11.70
N SER A 83 5.73 -6.02 12.66
CA SER A 83 5.38 -4.87 13.50
C SER A 83 6.58 -4.24 14.21
N ASP A 84 7.48 -5.05 14.79
CA ASP A 84 8.66 -4.54 15.50
C ASP A 84 9.64 -3.88 14.52
N ARG A 85 9.78 -4.44 13.32
CA ARG A 85 10.63 -3.88 12.25
C ARG A 85 10.05 -2.56 11.72
N VAL A 86 8.73 -2.46 11.61
CA VAL A 86 8.03 -1.22 11.23
C VAL A 86 8.32 -0.13 12.27
N LEU A 87 8.21 -0.43 13.56
CA LEU A 87 8.53 0.54 14.62
C LEU A 87 9.98 1.00 14.57
N VAL A 88 10.93 0.07 14.40
CA VAL A 88 12.36 0.41 14.24
C VAL A 88 12.59 1.30 13.01
N ALA A 89 11.93 1.01 11.90
CA ALA A 89 12.04 1.80 10.67
C ALA A 89 11.51 3.23 10.86
N ILE A 90 10.36 3.39 11.54
CA ILE A 90 9.79 4.71 11.88
C ILE A 90 10.74 5.49 12.78
N GLU A 91 11.30 4.86 13.81
CA GLU A 91 12.26 5.50 14.72
C GLU A 91 13.55 5.95 14.00
N GLN A 92 14.08 5.08 13.13
CA GLN A 92 15.26 5.40 12.32
C GLN A 92 14.99 6.58 11.37
N LEU A 93 13.83 6.59 10.70
CA LEU A 93 13.43 7.71 9.84
C LEU A 93 13.36 9.01 10.62
N GLN A 94 12.74 9.01 11.80
CA GLN A 94 12.67 10.22 12.66
C GLN A 94 14.05 10.70 13.09
N LYS A 95 14.97 9.79 13.46
CA LYS A 95 16.35 10.12 13.80
C LYS A 95 17.09 10.73 12.62
N GLN A 96 16.94 10.17 11.42
CA GLN A 96 17.56 10.71 10.20
C GLN A 96 17.06 12.12 9.90
N LEU A 97 15.76 12.35 10.01
CA LEU A 97 15.17 13.67 9.78
C LEU A 97 15.60 14.70 10.82
N ALA A 98 15.70 14.31 12.08
CA ALA A 98 16.21 15.17 13.16
C ALA A 98 17.69 15.56 12.97
N THR A 99 18.51 14.63 12.47
CA THR A 99 19.95 14.85 12.25
C THR A 99 20.23 15.66 11.00
N ASN A 100 19.54 15.40 9.90
CA ASN A 100 19.79 16.05 8.61
C ASN A 100 19.13 17.42 8.49
N GLY A 101 18.38 17.87 9.47
CA GLY A 101 17.63 19.12 9.52
C GLY A 101 16.73 19.29 8.31
N LEU A 102 15.54 19.36 8.23
CA LEU A 102 14.57 19.49 7.13
C LEU A 102 14.69 18.38 6.08
N ALA A 103 13.64 17.60 5.93
CA ALA A 103 13.48 16.72 4.77
C ALA A 103 13.78 17.52 3.50
N PRO A 104 14.58 17.00 2.57
CA PRO A 104 15.07 17.75 1.41
C PRO A 104 13.97 18.31 0.48
N TRP A 105 12.72 18.00 0.73
CA TRP A 105 11.59 18.27 -0.17
C TRP A 105 10.46 19.13 0.44
N THR A 106 10.67 19.77 1.60
CA THR A 106 9.63 20.68 2.10
C THR A 106 9.69 22.00 1.34
N TYR A 107 8.60 22.39 0.72
CA TYR A 107 8.43 23.69 0.04
C TYR A 107 8.82 24.87 0.94
N ALA A 108 8.63 24.73 2.25
CA ALA A 108 9.09 25.70 3.25
C ALA A 108 10.62 25.77 3.39
N ALA A 109 11.39 24.76 2.97
CA ALA A 109 12.84 24.76 3.04
C ALA A 109 13.48 25.68 1.98
N GLN A 110 12.82 25.86 0.85
CA GLN A 110 13.32 26.72 -0.24
C GLN A 110 13.20 28.22 0.06
N THR A 111 12.25 28.61 0.90
CA THR A 111 12.01 30.04 1.22
C THR A 111 12.76 30.56 2.43
N ARG A 112 13.43 29.71 3.20
CA ARG A 112 14.19 30.09 4.42
C ARG A 112 15.69 29.94 4.28
N SER A 113 16.23 30.15 3.12
CA SER A 113 17.59 29.75 2.75
C SER A 113 18.76 30.44 3.44
N ASN A 114 18.60 31.47 4.26
CA ASN A 114 19.73 32.29 4.72
C ASN A 114 19.81 32.58 6.23
N LEU A 115 19.03 31.89 7.06
CA LEU A 115 19.26 32.00 8.51
C LEU A 115 20.34 31.01 8.95
N PRO A 116 21.37 31.45 9.71
CA PRO A 116 22.34 30.52 10.25
C PRO A 116 21.62 29.49 11.11
N ARG A 117 21.84 28.21 10.80
CA ARG A 117 21.33 27.10 11.60
C ARG A 117 21.78 27.29 13.04
N MET A 118 20.89 27.69 13.91
CA MET A 118 21.10 27.51 15.33
C MET A 118 21.24 25.99 15.52
N ILE A 119 22.36 25.56 16.09
CA ILE A 119 22.61 24.18 16.48
C ILE A 119 21.67 23.90 17.66
N ASN A 120 20.42 23.65 17.37
CA ASN A 120 19.51 23.11 18.36
C ASN A 120 19.78 21.59 18.46
N PRO A 121 19.82 21.04 19.67
CA PRO A 121 19.89 19.60 19.84
C PRO A 121 18.73 18.98 19.04
N PRO A 122 18.93 17.80 18.44
CA PRO A 122 17.87 17.14 17.67
C PRO A 122 16.61 17.04 18.52
N ALA A 123 15.49 17.50 17.98
CA ALA A 123 14.22 17.39 18.68
C ALA A 123 13.94 15.90 18.99
N PRO A 124 13.38 15.58 20.18
CA PRO A 124 13.02 14.21 20.50
C PRO A 124 12.05 13.65 19.45
N ALA A 125 12.13 12.35 19.22
CA ALA A 125 11.22 11.65 18.33
C ALA A 125 9.77 11.97 18.71
N LYS A 126 8.95 12.30 17.72
CA LYS A 126 7.54 12.63 17.94
C LYS A 126 6.72 11.34 17.96
N PRO A 127 5.67 11.25 18.80
CA PRO A 127 4.88 10.04 18.91
C PRO A 127 4.07 9.77 17.63
N ILE A 128 3.73 8.51 17.42
CA ILE A 128 2.69 8.10 16.47
C ILE A 128 1.36 8.62 17.03
N ARG A 129 0.61 9.37 16.23
CA ARG A 129 -0.67 9.98 16.62
C ARG A 129 -1.86 9.22 16.10
N TYR A 130 -1.76 8.81 14.84
CA TYR A 130 -2.84 8.16 14.12
C TYR A 130 -2.33 6.95 13.36
N VAL A 131 -3.16 5.92 13.34
CA VAL A 131 -3.11 4.80 12.41
C VAL A 131 -4.39 4.88 11.58
N ILE A 132 -4.31 4.79 10.26
CA ILE A 132 -5.49 4.68 9.39
C ILE A 132 -5.41 3.31 8.71
N ASN A 133 -6.47 2.51 8.78
CA ASN A 133 -6.52 1.26 8.04
C ASN A 133 -7.30 1.43 6.73
N THR A 134 -6.69 1.05 5.63
CA THR A 134 -7.31 1.06 4.30
C THR A 134 -8.14 -0.18 4.01
N SER A 135 -7.85 -1.29 4.69
CA SER A 135 -8.50 -2.58 4.51
C SER A 135 -8.58 -3.33 5.84
N VAL A 136 -9.32 -4.44 5.86
CA VAL A 136 -9.43 -5.33 7.02
C VAL A 136 -8.34 -6.41 7.04
N ASP A 137 -7.60 -6.59 5.97
CA ASP A 137 -6.70 -7.74 5.82
C ASP A 137 -5.50 -7.69 6.76
N PRO A 138 -4.97 -8.87 7.18
CA PRO A 138 -3.92 -8.94 8.19
C PRO A 138 -2.59 -8.30 7.78
N ASP A 139 -2.33 -8.12 6.50
CA ASP A 139 -1.15 -7.41 5.99
C ASP A 139 -1.31 -5.89 5.94
N HIS A 140 -2.50 -5.38 6.29
CA HIS A 140 -2.82 -3.97 6.53
C HIS A 140 -3.05 -3.66 8.01
N THR A 141 -3.62 -4.59 8.78
CA THR A 141 -4.04 -4.38 10.17
C THR A 141 -3.22 -5.14 11.21
N GLY A 142 -2.37 -6.08 10.77
CA GLY A 142 -1.70 -7.01 11.68
C GLY A 142 -0.78 -6.36 12.71
N GLY A 143 -0.20 -5.20 12.38
CA GLY A 143 0.64 -4.42 13.28
C GLY A 143 -0.11 -3.46 14.20
N ASN A 144 -1.44 -3.32 14.09
CA ASN A 144 -2.24 -2.31 14.77
C ASN A 144 -1.95 -2.22 16.27
N GLU A 145 -1.99 -3.35 16.99
CA GLU A 145 -1.76 -3.33 18.44
C GLU A 145 -0.41 -2.76 18.81
N LYS A 146 0.67 -3.24 18.18
CA LYS A 146 2.03 -2.80 18.53
C LYS A 146 2.28 -1.36 18.12
N VAL A 147 1.86 -0.98 16.90
CA VAL A 147 2.06 0.36 16.35
C VAL A 147 1.24 1.39 17.15
N SER A 148 -0.02 1.07 17.48
CA SER A 148 -0.84 1.94 18.32
C SER A 148 -0.23 2.11 19.72
N ARG A 149 0.15 1.04 20.40
CA ARG A 149 0.76 1.09 21.75
C ARG A 149 2.04 1.89 21.82
N ALA A 150 2.82 1.91 20.75
CA ALA A 150 4.03 2.74 20.66
C ALA A 150 3.74 4.23 20.48
N GLY A 151 2.49 4.59 20.21
CA GLY A 151 2.04 5.95 19.98
C GLY A 151 1.41 6.62 21.20
N ARG A 152 0.86 7.81 20.96
CA ARG A 152 0.11 8.59 21.95
C ARG A 152 -0.88 9.51 21.24
N THR A 153 -2.16 9.35 21.55
CA THR A 153 -3.22 10.21 21.02
C THR A 153 -3.06 11.65 21.49
N LEU A 154 -3.49 12.61 20.69
CA LEU A 154 -3.69 13.99 21.10
C LEU A 154 -4.96 14.04 21.97
N THR A 155 -4.84 13.89 23.26
CA THR A 155 -5.91 14.32 24.18
C THR A 155 -5.87 15.83 24.29
N GLY A 156 -7.03 16.48 24.22
CA GLY A 156 -7.15 17.91 24.49
C GLY A 156 -6.56 18.23 25.87
N GLY A 157 -5.28 18.61 25.86
CA GLY A 157 -4.36 18.52 26.99
C GLY A 157 -4.66 19.37 28.22
N ASN A 158 -5.83 20.02 28.30
CA ASN A 158 -6.18 20.86 29.43
C ASN A 158 -7.39 20.35 30.24
N VAL A 159 -8.08 19.30 29.81
CA VAL A 159 -9.32 18.86 30.44
C VAL A 159 -9.13 17.59 31.28
N ALA A 160 -8.16 16.75 30.92
CA ALA A 160 -8.05 15.42 31.51
C ALA A 160 -7.07 15.36 32.70
N GLY A 161 -6.27 16.39 32.96
CA GLY A 161 -5.28 16.34 34.04
C GLY A 161 -4.33 15.14 33.90
N ASN A 162 -3.87 14.59 35.01
CA ASN A 162 -3.05 13.38 35.07
C ASN A 162 -3.94 12.12 35.18
N ILE A 163 -4.95 11.97 34.31
CA ILE A 163 -5.67 10.70 34.25
C ILE A 163 -4.71 9.70 33.62
N ALA A 164 -4.28 8.73 34.40
CA ALA A 164 -3.52 7.59 33.91
C ALA A 164 -4.32 6.96 32.76
N ASP A 165 -3.64 6.61 31.67
CA ASP A 165 -4.18 6.00 30.46
C ASP A 165 -4.97 6.92 29.50
N ALA A 166 -5.26 8.17 29.82
CA ALA A 166 -6.05 9.07 28.97
C ALA A 166 -5.39 9.46 27.63
N ALA A 167 -4.21 8.98 27.34
CA ALA A 167 -3.47 9.26 26.08
C ALA A 167 -2.62 8.05 25.62
N GLU A 168 -2.90 6.87 26.16
CA GLU A 168 -2.17 5.67 25.77
C GLU A 168 -2.57 5.20 24.36
N GLY A 169 -1.56 5.10 23.51
CA GLY A 169 -1.68 4.60 22.16
C GLY A 169 -2.11 5.66 21.13
N ALA A 170 -1.79 5.39 19.89
CA ALA A 170 -2.30 6.13 18.75
C ALA A 170 -3.76 5.76 18.48
N ALA A 171 -4.57 6.72 18.03
CA ALA A 171 -5.91 6.43 17.55
C ALA A 171 -5.87 5.61 16.27
N ILE A 172 -6.67 4.54 16.18
CA ILE A 172 -6.81 3.71 14.99
C ILE A 172 -8.11 4.10 14.31
N ILE A 173 -8.02 4.66 13.12
CA ILE A 173 -9.14 5.16 12.32
C ILE A 173 -9.41 4.18 11.18
N ALA A 174 -10.68 3.79 11.00
CA ALA A 174 -11.12 2.96 9.89
C ALA A 174 -12.60 3.19 9.58
N HIS A 175 -13.08 2.69 8.43
CA HIS A 175 -14.52 2.57 8.22
C HIS A 175 -15.12 1.54 9.20
N GLU A 176 -16.39 1.76 9.63
CA GLU A 176 -17.04 0.88 10.61
C GLU A 176 -17.11 -0.59 10.16
N ASN A 177 -17.17 -0.84 8.84
CA ASN A 177 -17.16 -2.20 8.31
C ASN A 177 -15.85 -2.94 8.64
N VAL A 178 -14.71 -2.23 8.69
CA VAL A 178 -13.44 -2.82 9.14
C VAL A 178 -13.56 -3.28 10.59
N LEU A 179 -14.08 -2.42 11.49
CA LEU A 179 -14.30 -2.78 12.88
C LEU A 179 -15.23 -3.98 13.02
N MET A 180 -16.36 -3.98 12.29
CA MET A 180 -17.33 -5.09 12.32
C MET A 180 -16.69 -6.40 11.86
N ARG A 181 -15.91 -6.37 10.76
CA ARG A 181 -15.21 -7.57 10.24
C ARG A 181 -14.12 -8.07 11.19
N MET A 182 -13.34 -7.16 11.78
CA MET A 182 -12.33 -7.52 12.78
C MET A 182 -12.95 -8.06 14.08
N SER A 183 -14.09 -7.52 14.51
CA SER A 183 -14.79 -7.95 15.73
C SER A 183 -15.54 -9.28 15.57
N SER A 184 -15.85 -9.68 14.34
CA SER A 184 -16.56 -10.91 14.01
C SER A 184 -15.78 -11.71 12.96
N PRO A 185 -14.58 -12.19 13.29
CA PRO A 185 -13.78 -12.97 12.35
C PRO A 185 -14.51 -14.27 12.00
N GLY A 186 -14.28 -14.78 10.80
CA GLY A 186 -14.86 -16.04 10.32
C GLY A 186 -14.56 -17.21 11.28
N ARG A 187 -15.33 -18.29 11.18
CA ARG A 187 -15.31 -19.43 12.13
C ARG A 187 -13.93 -20.04 12.41
N ASN A 188 -12.95 -19.86 11.53
CA ASN A 188 -11.61 -20.42 11.64
C ASN A 188 -10.51 -19.37 11.83
N GLN A 189 -10.86 -18.11 12.09
CA GLN A 189 -9.88 -17.04 12.31
C GLN A 189 -9.92 -16.61 13.78
N PRO A 190 -8.77 -16.53 14.47
CA PRO A 190 -8.73 -15.98 15.82
C PRO A 190 -9.13 -14.49 15.78
N ALA A 191 -9.91 -14.07 16.77
CA ALA A 191 -10.21 -12.66 16.94
C ALA A 191 -8.91 -11.89 17.23
N PRO A 192 -8.70 -10.71 16.59
CA PRO A 192 -7.55 -9.88 16.91
C PRO A 192 -7.64 -9.40 18.37
N PRO A 193 -6.51 -9.05 18.99
CA PRO A 193 -6.51 -8.44 20.31
C PRO A 193 -7.38 -7.17 20.34
N PHE A 194 -8.04 -6.91 21.45
CA PHE A 194 -8.91 -5.74 21.60
C PHE A 194 -8.21 -4.41 21.21
N ARG A 195 -6.93 -4.26 21.57
CA ARG A 195 -6.14 -3.07 21.24
C ARG A 195 -5.73 -2.97 19.76
N ALA A 196 -5.97 -3.99 18.96
CA ALA A 196 -5.77 -3.95 17.51
C ALA A 196 -7.00 -3.41 16.76
N LEU A 197 -8.14 -3.32 17.44
CA LEU A 197 -9.39 -2.85 16.83
C LEU A 197 -9.36 -1.33 16.61
N PRO A 198 -10.01 -0.82 15.55
CA PRO A 198 -10.23 0.62 15.36
C PRO A 198 -10.85 1.26 16.59
N THR A 199 -10.27 2.39 17.05
CA THR A 199 -10.77 3.19 18.18
C THR A 199 -11.71 4.29 17.72
N ASP A 200 -11.52 4.77 16.50
CA ASP A 200 -12.31 5.81 15.87
C ASP A 200 -12.83 5.32 14.52
N THR A 201 -14.14 5.22 14.38
CA THR A 201 -14.74 4.76 13.12
C THR A 201 -15.60 5.84 12.50
N PHE A 202 -15.67 5.80 11.16
CA PHE A 202 -16.64 6.58 10.40
C PHE A 202 -17.55 5.66 9.60
N HIS A 203 -18.77 6.13 9.32
CA HIS A 203 -19.83 5.37 8.66
C HIS A 203 -20.39 6.04 7.41
N GLY A 204 -19.85 7.20 7.04
CA GLY A 204 -20.25 7.91 5.82
C GLY A 204 -19.27 7.68 4.68
N ASP A 205 -19.53 8.32 3.55
CA ASP A 205 -18.70 8.22 2.36
C ASP A 205 -17.27 8.73 2.56
N SER A 206 -17.04 9.59 3.55
CA SER A 206 -15.71 10.13 3.82
C SER A 206 -15.58 10.73 5.21
N MET A 207 -14.34 10.78 5.67
CA MET A 207 -13.92 11.47 6.89
C MET A 207 -12.73 12.37 6.57
N LYS A 208 -12.71 13.56 7.16
CA LYS A 208 -11.54 14.46 7.15
C LYS A 208 -10.95 14.51 8.55
N LEU A 209 -9.63 14.39 8.65
CA LEU A 209 -8.98 14.75 9.89
C LEU A 209 -9.14 16.27 10.09
N SER A 210 -9.76 16.66 11.21
CA SER A 210 -10.05 18.06 11.54
C SER A 210 -8.81 18.91 11.80
N GLN A 211 -7.68 18.26 12.04
CA GLN A 211 -6.38 18.89 12.25
C GLN A 211 -5.50 18.67 11.03
N PHE A 212 -4.80 19.72 10.62
CA PHE A 212 -3.78 19.62 9.56
C PHE A 212 -2.54 18.94 10.14
N MET A 213 -2.51 17.62 10.06
CA MET A 213 -1.39 16.81 10.53
C MET A 213 -0.19 17.00 9.61
N ASN A 214 0.91 17.53 10.14
CA ASN A 214 2.14 17.82 9.40
C ASN A 214 1.95 18.73 8.18
N GLY A 215 0.96 19.63 8.23
CA GLY A 215 0.62 20.53 7.14
C GLY A 215 -0.25 19.93 6.04
N GLU A 216 -0.76 18.69 6.24
CA GLU A 216 -1.59 17.99 5.27
C GLU A 216 -3.09 18.10 5.57
N GLY A 217 -3.88 18.28 4.52
CA GLY A 217 -5.33 18.09 4.56
C GLY A 217 -5.64 16.65 4.20
N ILE A 218 -5.95 15.80 5.19
CA ILE A 218 -6.11 14.36 4.98
C ILE A 218 -7.59 14.02 4.83
N LEU A 219 -7.93 13.41 3.69
CA LEU A 219 -9.28 12.93 3.37
C LEU A 219 -9.25 11.41 3.27
N ILE A 220 -10.09 10.75 4.07
CA ILE A 220 -10.30 9.29 4.07
C ILE A 220 -11.63 9.05 3.39
N MET A 221 -11.65 8.22 2.34
CA MET A 221 -12.85 8.00 1.53
C MET A 221 -13.19 6.53 1.48
N HIS A 222 -14.35 6.17 1.97
CA HIS A 222 -14.87 4.81 1.90
C HIS A 222 -15.13 4.41 0.44
N GLN A 223 -14.76 3.19 0.13
CA GLN A 223 -14.99 2.57 -1.16
C GLN A 223 -15.81 1.29 -0.97
N PRO A 224 -17.12 1.38 -1.02
CA PRO A 224 -17.99 0.23 -0.78
C PRO A 224 -17.79 -0.83 -1.85
N SER A 225 -17.72 -2.08 -1.45
CA SER A 225 -17.70 -3.24 -2.36
C SER A 225 -16.54 -3.28 -3.37
N ALA A 226 -15.32 -2.83 -3.02
CA ALA A 226 -14.14 -2.96 -3.88
C ALA A 226 -13.43 -4.30 -3.65
N HIS A 227 -12.29 -4.32 -2.95
CA HIS A 227 -11.66 -5.55 -2.47
C HIS A 227 -12.53 -6.21 -1.39
N THR A 228 -13.00 -5.39 -0.43
CA THR A 228 -14.01 -5.72 0.59
C THR A 228 -15.07 -4.62 0.66
N ASP A 229 -15.97 -4.70 1.64
CA ASP A 229 -16.94 -3.63 1.94
C ASP A 229 -16.40 -2.56 2.90
N GLY A 230 -15.17 -2.69 3.38
CA GLY A 230 -14.56 -1.77 4.33
C GLY A 230 -13.42 -0.92 3.77
N ASP A 231 -13.12 -1.04 2.48
CA ASP A 231 -11.96 -0.40 1.90
C ASP A 231 -12.02 1.13 1.93
N SER A 232 -10.88 1.74 2.10
CA SER A 232 -10.75 3.20 2.13
C SER A 232 -9.55 3.68 1.32
N ILE A 233 -9.73 4.79 0.62
CA ILE A 233 -8.67 5.57 -0.04
C ILE A 233 -8.28 6.70 0.89
N VAL A 234 -6.98 6.92 1.10
CA VAL A 234 -6.48 8.05 1.89
C VAL A 234 -5.77 9.04 0.96
N TYR A 235 -6.25 10.29 0.93
CA TYR A 235 -5.70 11.35 0.09
C TYR A 235 -5.05 12.45 0.91
N PHE A 236 -3.76 12.63 0.73
CA PHE A 236 -2.96 13.72 1.28
C PHE A 236 -2.96 14.88 0.28
N ARG A 237 -3.83 15.86 0.52
CA ARG A 237 -4.16 16.90 -0.44
C ARG A 237 -3.03 17.91 -0.69
N GLY A 238 -2.24 18.21 0.35
CA GLY A 238 -1.13 19.15 0.24
C GLY A 238 0.03 18.60 -0.59
N SER A 239 0.34 17.34 -0.39
CA SER A 239 1.41 16.63 -1.11
C SER A 239 0.94 15.96 -2.40
N ASP A 240 -0.36 15.93 -2.69
CA ASP A 240 -0.95 15.25 -3.84
C ASP A 240 -0.53 13.78 -3.93
N VAL A 241 -0.75 13.05 -2.82
CA VAL A 241 -0.43 11.63 -2.69
C VAL A 241 -1.66 10.85 -2.28
N ILE A 242 -1.97 9.78 -2.99
CA ILE A 242 -3.08 8.87 -2.72
C ILE A 242 -2.53 7.52 -2.21
N VAL A 243 -3.09 7.03 -1.11
CA VAL A 243 -2.89 5.65 -0.64
C VAL A 243 -4.14 4.86 -1.00
N ALA A 244 -3.99 3.88 -1.88
CA ALA A 244 -5.10 3.18 -2.51
C ALA A 244 -5.52 1.90 -1.74
N GLY A 245 -4.68 1.40 -0.82
CA GLY A 245 -4.89 0.08 -0.25
C GLY A 245 -5.05 -1.00 -1.33
N ASP A 246 -5.75 -2.07 -1.01
CA ASP A 246 -5.95 -3.22 -1.92
C ASP A 246 -6.96 -2.99 -3.05
N ILE A 247 -7.52 -1.79 -3.16
CA ILE A 247 -8.26 -1.36 -4.35
C ILE A 247 -7.35 -1.38 -5.59
N PHE A 248 -6.06 -1.09 -5.38
CA PHE A 248 -5.05 -1.06 -6.43
C PHE A 248 -3.78 -1.81 -6.03
N ARG A 249 -3.36 -2.76 -6.87
CA ARG A 249 -2.16 -3.57 -6.69
C ARG A 249 -1.32 -3.57 -7.96
N MET A 250 0.00 -3.55 -7.81
CA MET A 250 0.91 -3.52 -8.97
C MET A 250 1.49 -4.89 -9.30
N ASP A 251 1.38 -5.85 -8.41
CA ASP A 251 2.05 -7.15 -8.46
C ASP A 251 1.12 -8.30 -8.88
N SER A 252 -0.20 -8.10 -8.86
CA SER A 252 -1.19 -9.15 -9.10
C SER A 252 -2.49 -8.61 -9.65
N TYR A 253 -3.39 -9.49 -10.08
CA TYR A 253 -4.81 -9.16 -10.26
C TYR A 253 -5.42 -8.70 -8.94
N PRO A 254 -6.50 -7.87 -8.98
CA PRO A 254 -7.18 -7.47 -7.76
C PRO A 254 -7.72 -8.69 -7.03
N VAL A 255 -7.48 -8.75 -5.73
CA VAL A 255 -8.15 -9.69 -4.85
C VAL A 255 -9.57 -9.17 -4.63
N ILE A 256 -10.57 -10.02 -4.82
CA ILE A 256 -11.99 -9.67 -4.62
C ILE A 256 -12.55 -10.65 -3.62
N ASP A 257 -12.77 -10.19 -2.40
CA ASP A 257 -13.34 -11.02 -1.35
C ASP A 257 -14.88 -10.92 -1.36
N ILE A 258 -15.48 -11.84 -2.09
CA ILE A 258 -16.95 -11.91 -2.26
C ILE A 258 -17.66 -12.11 -0.91
N GLU A 259 -17.07 -12.87 0.01
CA GLU A 259 -17.65 -13.15 1.33
C GLU A 259 -17.66 -11.90 2.22
N ARG A 260 -16.70 -11.03 2.03
CA ARG A 260 -16.60 -9.75 2.73
C ARG A 260 -17.10 -8.56 1.89
N GLY A 261 -17.96 -8.83 0.90
CA GLY A 261 -18.67 -7.79 0.13
C GLY A 261 -17.88 -7.20 -1.04
N GLY A 262 -16.73 -7.76 -1.40
CA GLY A 262 -15.95 -7.37 -2.56
C GLY A 262 -16.68 -7.60 -3.88
N ASN A 263 -16.44 -6.74 -4.87
CA ASN A 263 -17.09 -6.79 -6.17
C ASN A 263 -16.21 -6.18 -7.26
N ILE A 264 -16.19 -6.81 -8.44
CA ILE A 264 -15.37 -6.32 -9.57
C ILE A 264 -15.78 -4.90 -10.02
N GLN A 265 -17.06 -4.57 -9.98
CA GLN A 265 -17.53 -3.22 -10.33
C GLN A 265 -17.05 -2.20 -9.31
N GLY A 266 -17.11 -2.53 -8.02
CA GLY A 266 -16.59 -1.65 -6.97
C GLY A 266 -15.07 -1.44 -7.05
N VAL A 267 -14.29 -2.44 -7.48
CA VAL A 267 -12.86 -2.25 -7.78
C VAL A 267 -12.69 -1.24 -8.92
N ILE A 268 -13.45 -1.37 -10.02
CA ILE A 268 -13.40 -0.42 -11.14
C ILE A 268 -13.80 1.00 -10.68
N ASP A 269 -14.85 1.11 -9.87
CA ASP A 269 -15.33 2.38 -9.35
C ASP A 269 -14.29 3.04 -8.42
N GLY A 270 -13.61 2.24 -7.58
CA GLY A 270 -12.51 2.71 -6.76
C GLY A 270 -11.32 3.20 -7.58
N LEU A 271 -10.94 2.47 -8.64
CA LEU A 271 -9.88 2.90 -9.56
C LEU A 271 -10.27 4.18 -10.32
N ASN A 272 -11.51 4.31 -10.76
CA ASN A 272 -12.01 5.55 -11.36
C ASN A 272 -11.94 6.71 -10.36
N ARG A 273 -12.32 6.50 -9.09
CA ARG A 273 -12.22 7.52 -8.05
C ARG A 273 -10.79 7.98 -7.82
N ILE A 274 -9.81 7.07 -7.83
CA ILE A 274 -8.39 7.43 -7.77
C ILE A 274 -8.01 8.30 -8.95
N LEU A 275 -8.44 7.95 -10.17
CA LEU A 275 -8.18 8.75 -11.37
C LEU A 275 -8.83 10.13 -11.33
N ASP A 276 -10.07 10.22 -10.85
CA ASP A 276 -10.79 11.50 -10.68
C ASP A 276 -10.10 12.44 -9.67
N LEU A 277 -9.47 11.87 -8.64
CA LEU A 277 -8.68 12.61 -7.66
C LEU A 277 -7.30 13.00 -8.18
N SER A 278 -6.78 12.27 -9.18
CA SER A 278 -5.42 12.46 -9.75
C SER A 278 -5.36 13.64 -10.72
N ILE A 279 -6.00 14.76 -10.36
CA ILE A 279 -5.87 16.03 -11.08
C ILE A 279 -4.56 16.65 -10.64
N ALA A 280 -3.57 16.66 -11.54
CA ALA A 280 -2.22 17.13 -11.24
C ALA A 280 -2.22 18.57 -10.71
N GLU A 281 -2.21 18.73 -9.39
CA GLU A 281 -2.02 20.02 -8.72
C GLU A 281 -0.55 20.47 -8.86
N PHE A 282 0.38 19.51 -8.85
CA PHE A 282 1.81 19.72 -8.99
C PHE A 282 2.34 19.21 -10.35
N ARG A 283 1.85 19.80 -11.44
CA ARG A 283 2.24 19.36 -12.80
C ARG A 283 3.74 19.36 -13.06
N THR A 284 4.47 20.25 -12.40
CA THR A 284 5.94 20.34 -12.52
C THR A 284 6.68 19.23 -11.76
N GLU A 285 6.01 18.54 -10.85
CA GLU A 285 6.59 17.49 -9.98
C GLU A 285 6.11 16.08 -10.35
N GLY A 286 5.59 15.87 -11.54
CA GLY A 286 5.21 14.54 -12.03
C GLY A 286 3.76 14.11 -11.73
N GLY A 287 2.90 15.03 -11.23
CA GLY A 287 1.48 14.72 -10.98
C GLY A 287 1.25 13.93 -9.69
N THR A 288 0.04 13.42 -9.52
CA THR A 288 -0.38 12.67 -8.34
C THR A 288 0.39 11.36 -8.19
N MET A 289 1.01 11.15 -7.03
CA MET A 289 1.66 9.89 -6.69
C MET A 289 0.65 8.95 -6.03
N VAL A 290 0.70 7.67 -6.37
CA VAL A 290 -0.21 6.65 -5.84
C VAL A 290 0.58 5.53 -5.18
N ILE A 291 0.28 5.28 -3.89
CA ILE A 291 0.80 4.15 -3.13
C ILE A 291 -0.23 3.02 -3.26
N PRO A 292 0.08 1.94 -3.99
CA PRO A 292 -0.79 0.76 -4.04
C PRO A 292 -0.74 -0.02 -2.74
N GLY A 293 -1.70 -0.90 -2.48
CA GLY A 293 -1.62 -1.85 -1.36
C GLY A 293 -0.39 -2.74 -1.45
N HIS A 294 -0.02 -3.16 -2.66
CA HIS A 294 1.16 -3.98 -2.92
C HIS A 294 1.90 -3.55 -4.18
N GLY A 295 3.23 -3.74 -4.16
CA GLY A 295 4.11 -3.43 -5.28
C GLY A 295 4.77 -2.05 -5.16
N ARG A 296 5.27 -1.53 -6.26
CA ARG A 296 6.04 -0.28 -6.31
C ARG A 296 5.18 0.97 -6.22
N LEU A 297 5.78 2.08 -5.81
CA LEU A 297 5.20 3.41 -5.95
C LEU A 297 4.84 3.70 -7.42
N THR A 298 3.70 4.34 -7.65
CA THR A 298 3.12 4.56 -8.98
C THR A 298 2.53 5.96 -9.16
N ASP A 299 1.92 6.17 -10.31
CA ASP A 299 1.19 7.37 -10.68
C ASP A 299 -0.19 7.04 -11.31
N SER A 300 -0.88 8.07 -11.76
CA SER A 300 -2.20 7.94 -12.39
C SER A 300 -2.17 7.14 -13.72
N ALA A 301 -1.05 7.09 -14.42
CA ALA A 301 -0.96 6.33 -15.67
C ALA A 301 -0.98 4.82 -15.42
N ASP A 302 -0.27 4.36 -14.38
CA ASP A 302 -0.33 2.96 -13.95
C ASP A 302 -1.76 2.58 -13.47
N VAL A 303 -2.43 3.47 -12.74
CA VAL A 303 -3.82 3.25 -12.30
C VAL A 303 -4.76 3.14 -13.50
N ALA A 304 -4.63 4.01 -14.49
CA ALA A 304 -5.44 3.97 -15.70
C ALA A 304 -5.23 2.68 -16.48
N TYR A 305 -3.99 2.24 -16.66
CA TYR A 305 -3.66 0.98 -17.31
C TYR A 305 -4.28 -0.22 -16.56
N TYR A 306 -4.17 -0.23 -15.24
CA TYR A 306 -4.73 -1.30 -14.41
C TYR A 306 -6.27 -1.33 -14.46
N ARG A 307 -6.92 -0.16 -14.39
CA ARG A 307 -8.36 -0.01 -14.52
C ARG A 307 -8.87 -0.53 -15.87
N ASP A 308 -8.15 -0.20 -16.96
CA ASP A 308 -8.52 -0.66 -18.31
C ASP A 308 -8.38 -2.18 -18.44
N MET A 309 -7.29 -2.76 -17.91
CA MET A 309 -7.10 -4.21 -17.83
C MET A 309 -8.27 -4.89 -17.10
N VAL A 310 -8.60 -4.42 -15.89
CA VAL A 310 -9.68 -4.99 -15.07
C VAL A 310 -11.03 -4.88 -15.79
N THR A 311 -11.30 -3.74 -16.42
CA THR A 311 -12.51 -3.50 -17.20
C THR A 311 -12.61 -4.46 -18.39
N ILE A 312 -11.53 -4.63 -19.15
CA ILE A 312 -11.48 -5.55 -20.30
C ILE A 312 -11.74 -6.99 -19.86
N ILE A 313 -11.13 -7.43 -18.78
CA ILE A 313 -11.33 -8.80 -18.27
C ILE A 313 -12.77 -8.98 -17.79
N ARG A 314 -13.33 -8.01 -17.03
CA ARG A 314 -14.73 -8.02 -16.61
C ARG A 314 -15.67 -8.16 -17.81
N ASP A 315 -15.47 -7.36 -18.88
CA ASP A 315 -16.32 -7.34 -20.06
C ASP A 315 -16.22 -8.64 -20.87
N ARG A 316 -15.03 -9.23 -20.98
CA ARG A 316 -14.82 -10.55 -21.58
C ARG A 316 -15.62 -11.61 -20.84
N ILE A 317 -15.49 -11.68 -19.52
CA ILE A 317 -16.20 -12.66 -18.68
C ILE A 317 -17.71 -12.42 -18.76
N GLN A 318 -18.18 -11.17 -18.71
CA GLN A 318 -19.59 -10.83 -18.84
C GLN A 318 -20.17 -11.30 -20.18
N ASN A 319 -19.43 -11.12 -21.29
CA ASN A 319 -19.85 -11.59 -22.61
C ASN A 319 -19.92 -13.12 -22.65
N MET A 320 -18.98 -13.84 -22.04
CA MET A 320 -19.01 -15.30 -21.95
C MET A 320 -20.21 -15.79 -21.13
N ILE A 321 -20.53 -15.12 -20.01
CA ILE A 321 -21.74 -15.39 -19.22
C ILE A 321 -23.02 -15.17 -20.06
N LYS A 322 -23.10 -14.08 -20.85
CA LYS A 322 -24.22 -13.80 -21.73
C LYS A 322 -24.41 -14.88 -22.82
N LYS A 323 -23.33 -15.55 -23.23
CA LYS A 323 -23.34 -16.69 -24.17
C LYS A 323 -23.68 -18.02 -23.49
N GLY A 324 -23.99 -18.03 -22.20
CA GLY A 324 -24.35 -19.23 -21.45
C GLY A 324 -23.16 -20.12 -21.05
N MET A 325 -21.91 -19.62 -21.11
CA MET A 325 -20.74 -20.41 -20.72
C MET A 325 -20.74 -20.65 -19.22
N THR A 326 -20.39 -21.85 -18.81
CA THR A 326 -20.15 -22.20 -17.39
C THR A 326 -18.83 -21.62 -16.90
N LEU A 327 -18.66 -21.52 -15.58
CA LEU A 327 -17.38 -21.08 -14.97
C LEU A 327 -16.19 -21.89 -15.48
N GLN A 328 -16.32 -23.21 -15.60
CA GLN A 328 -15.26 -24.07 -16.11
C GLN A 328 -14.89 -23.76 -17.56
N GLN A 329 -15.87 -23.48 -18.41
CA GLN A 329 -15.63 -23.08 -19.79
C GLN A 329 -14.97 -21.71 -19.87
N ILE A 330 -15.33 -20.78 -18.99
CA ILE A 330 -14.72 -19.44 -18.90
C ILE A 330 -13.25 -19.56 -18.45
N LYS A 331 -12.95 -20.34 -17.40
CA LYS A 331 -11.56 -20.60 -16.98
C LYS A 331 -10.74 -21.23 -18.12
N ALA A 332 -11.29 -22.20 -18.83
CA ALA A 332 -10.63 -22.84 -19.97
C ALA A 332 -10.38 -21.88 -21.15
N ALA A 333 -11.23 -20.86 -21.34
CA ALA A 333 -11.09 -19.84 -22.38
C ALA A 333 -10.01 -18.79 -22.06
N LYS A 334 -9.48 -18.77 -20.82
CA LYS A 334 -8.39 -17.88 -20.37
C LYS A 334 -8.61 -16.39 -20.70
N PRO A 335 -9.68 -15.75 -20.19
CA PRO A 335 -9.99 -14.35 -20.51
C PRO A 335 -8.90 -13.35 -20.10
N THR A 336 -7.98 -13.76 -19.23
CA THR A 336 -6.89 -12.97 -18.66
C THR A 336 -5.56 -13.12 -19.43
N LYS A 337 -5.47 -14.04 -20.39
CA LYS A 337 -4.21 -14.51 -21.02
C LYS A 337 -3.22 -13.41 -21.41
N ASP A 338 -3.71 -12.26 -21.90
CA ASP A 338 -2.86 -11.17 -22.36
C ASP A 338 -2.12 -10.47 -21.22
N TYR A 339 -2.65 -10.58 -19.99
CA TYR A 339 -2.15 -9.92 -18.79
C TYR A 339 -1.49 -10.89 -17.79
N ASP A 340 -1.66 -12.21 -17.98
CA ASP A 340 -1.10 -13.25 -17.09
C ASP A 340 0.43 -13.14 -16.92
N PRO A 341 1.25 -12.77 -17.93
CA PRO A 341 2.68 -12.64 -17.74
C PRO A 341 3.08 -11.60 -16.69
N ARG A 342 2.24 -10.59 -16.45
CA ARG A 342 2.51 -9.52 -15.48
C ARG A 342 1.77 -9.71 -14.16
N TYR A 343 0.52 -10.14 -14.19
CA TYR A 343 -0.38 -10.14 -13.03
C TYR A 343 -0.84 -11.53 -12.63
N GLY A 344 -0.63 -12.53 -13.48
CA GLY A 344 -1.14 -13.88 -13.26
C GLY A 344 -0.29 -14.70 -12.31
N SER A 345 -0.96 -15.61 -11.58
CA SER A 345 -0.30 -16.63 -10.78
C SER A 345 -1.05 -17.96 -10.86
N THR A 346 -0.32 -19.05 -10.92
CA THR A 346 -0.87 -20.42 -10.85
C THR A 346 -0.69 -21.03 -9.47
N THR A 347 0.02 -20.35 -8.56
CA THR A 347 0.34 -20.82 -7.20
C THR A 347 0.12 -19.70 -6.18
N GLY A 348 0.17 -20.02 -4.89
CA GLY A 348 0.00 -19.05 -3.82
C GLY A 348 -1.44 -18.99 -3.29
N SER A 349 -1.71 -17.99 -2.46
CA SER A 349 -3.00 -17.82 -1.76
C SER A 349 -4.11 -17.30 -2.67
N TYR A 350 -3.77 -16.63 -3.78
CA TYR A 350 -4.73 -16.11 -4.75
C TYR A 350 -4.20 -16.32 -6.18
N THR A 351 -4.88 -17.15 -6.95
CA THR A 351 -4.48 -17.53 -8.30
C THR A 351 -5.32 -16.82 -9.37
N THR A 352 -4.83 -16.84 -10.62
CA THR A 352 -5.60 -16.33 -11.78
C THR A 352 -6.98 -16.98 -11.88
N ASP A 353 -7.08 -18.27 -11.61
CA ASP A 353 -8.36 -19.00 -11.64
C ASP A 353 -9.31 -18.53 -10.53
N MET A 354 -8.80 -18.19 -9.34
CA MET A 354 -9.59 -17.60 -8.25
C MET A 354 -10.07 -16.19 -8.60
N PHE A 355 -9.23 -15.39 -9.24
CA PHE A 355 -9.65 -14.09 -9.76
C PHE A 355 -10.77 -14.19 -10.79
N ILE A 356 -10.64 -15.08 -11.80
CA ILE A 356 -11.70 -15.32 -12.79
C ILE A 356 -13.00 -15.75 -12.11
N GLU A 357 -12.91 -16.61 -11.09
CA GLU A 357 -14.07 -17.07 -10.32
C GLU A 357 -14.73 -15.93 -9.55
N ALA A 358 -13.95 -15.09 -8.86
CA ALA A 358 -14.46 -13.95 -8.13
C ALA A 358 -15.17 -12.95 -9.06
N VAL A 359 -14.59 -12.67 -10.24
CA VAL A 359 -15.24 -11.83 -11.27
C VAL A 359 -16.56 -12.45 -11.75
N TYR A 360 -16.55 -13.76 -12.03
CA TYR A 360 -17.77 -14.49 -12.43
C TYR A 360 -18.85 -14.38 -11.36
N GLN A 361 -18.51 -14.64 -10.09
CA GLN A 361 -19.46 -14.57 -8.97
C GLN A 361 -20.01 -13.16 -8.78
N SER A 362 -19.18 -12.13 -8.84
CA SER A 362 -19.60 -10.72 -8.81
C SER A 362 -20.67 -10.43 -9.86
N LEU A 363 -20.45 -10.89 -11.10
CA LEU A 363 -21.34 -10.59 -12.23
C LEU A 363 -22.67 -11.35 -12.20
N ILE A 364 -22.75 -12.52 -11.57
CA ILE A 364 -24.00 -13.25 -11.41
C ILE A 364 -24.82 -12.77 -10.20
N GLN A 365 -24.16 -12.31 -9.12
CA GLN A 365 -24.84 -11.75 -7.95
C GLN A 365 -25.49 -10.39 -8.25
N SER A 366 -24.85 -9.55 -9.07
CA SER A 366 -25.38 -8.24 -9.50
C SER A 366 -26.67 -8.34 -10.35
N LYS A 367 -27.08 -9.55 -10.75
CA LYS A 367 -28.31 -9.80 -11.53
C LYS A 367 -29.49 -10.22 -10.67
N LYS A 368 -29.29 -10.47 -9.39
CA LYS A 368 -30.34 -10.79 -8.42
C LYS A 368 -30.79 -9.52 -7.69
#